data_da0abe00228446337ef82de82e4b8434
#
_entry.id   da0abe00228446337ef82de82e4b8434
#
_cell.length_a   1.000
_cell.length_b   1.000
_cell.length_c   1.000
_cell.angle_alpha   90.00
_cell.angle_beta   90.00
_cell.angle_gamma   90.00
#
_symmetry.space_group_name_H-M   'P 1'
#
loop_
_entity.id
_entity.type
_entity.pdbx_description
1 polymer ?
#
loop_
_entity_poly.entity_id
_entity_poly.type
_entity_poly.pdbx_seq_one_letter_code
_entity_poly.pdbx_strand_id
1 'polypeptide(L)'
;LIAVRKGSMLINMDSQAPNKVVSEWLQAGGLVPEITLLKPECKHGASRFDFYVETQQQRMFIEVKGVTLEENGVAMFPDAPTERGIKHLDELAQAVRDGYAATVIFVIQMRGVTSFTPNRRTHAAFAEALQRAQQAGVQVLAYDCDVTPDSLCLGKQIPCCI
;
A
#
# COMPACT_ATOMS: atom_id res chain seq x y z
N LEU A 1 -15.96 -7.48 -14.05
CA LEU A 1 -16.47 -6.44 -13.15
C LEU A 1 -15.28 -5.75 -12.47
N ILE A 2 -15.10 -4.47 -12.74
CA ILE A 2 -13.97 -3.71 -12.17
C ILE A 2 -14.41 -2.72 -11.08
N ALA A 3 -15.71 -2.49 -10.90
CA ALA A 3 -16.22 -1.60 -9.87
C ALA A 3 -17.57 -2.09 -9.33
N VAL A 4 -17.80 -1.83 -8.04
CA VAL A 4 -19.08 -2.02 -7.36
C VAL A 4 -19.48 -0.72 -6.67
N ARG A 5 -20.78 -0.57 -6.42
CA ARG A 5 -21.32 0.61 -5.75
C ARG A 5 -21.79 0.23 -4.34
N LYS A 6 -21.36 1.04 -3.35
CA LYS A 6 -21.81 0.91 -1.96
C LYS A 6 -22.39 2.26 -1.55
N GLY A 7 -23.72 2.38 -1.53
CA GLY A 7 -24.37 3.67 -1.36
C GLY A 7 -23.98 4.63 -2.48
N SER A 8 -23.45 5.79 -2.14
CA SER A 8 -22.90 6.77 -3.08
C SER A 8 -21.44 6.51 -3.46
N MET A 9 -20.79 5.55 -2.81
CA MET A 9 -19.37 5.25 -2.99
C MET A 9 -19.17 4.26 -4.13
N LEU A 10 -18.25 4.55 -5.04
CA LEU A 10 -17.82 3.65 -6.10
C LEU A 10 -16.49 3.03 -5.70
N ILE A 11 -16.44 1.70 -5.67
CA ILE A 11 -15.26 0.92 -5.25
C ILE A 11 -14.72 0.18 -6.46
N ASN A 12 -13.46 0.44 -6.81
CA ASN A 12 -12.77 -0.32 -7.85
C ASN A 12 -12.35 -1.67 -7.28
N MET A 13 -12.67 -2.75 -7.98
CA MET A 13 -12.39 -4.13 -7.55
C MET A 13 -11.29 -4.80 -8.38
N ASP A 14 -10.59 -4.05 -9.24
CA ASP A 14 -9.51 -4.59 -10.06
C ASP A 14 -8.27 -4.83 -9.19
N SER A 15 -7.87 -6.09 -9.05
CA SER A 15 -6.70 -6.48 -8.25
C SER A 15 -5.36 -6.05 -8.85
N GLN A 16 -5.32 -5.70 -10.14
CA GLN A 16 -4.13 -5.21 -10.82
C GLN A 16 -3.96 -3.69 -10.73
N ALA A 17 -5.04 -2.97 -10.42
CA ALA A 17 -5.06 -1.51 -10.40
C ALA A 17 -4.13 -0.88 -9.36
N PRO A 18 -3.99 -1.41 -8.13
CA PRO A 18 -3.13 -0.79 -7.12
C PRO A 18 -1.68 -0.63 -7.57
N ASN A 19 -1.07 -1.66 -8.14
CA ASN A 19 0.31 -1.58 -8.61
C ASN A 19 0.45 -0.60 -9.79
N LYS A 20 -0.54 -0.59 -10.68
CA LYS A 20 -0.53 0.32 -11.84
C LYS A 20 -0.59 1.79 -11.41
N VAL A 21 -1.51 2.15 -10.50
CA VAL A 21 -1.63 3.54 -10.07
C VAL A 21 -0.42 4.00 -9.28
N VAL A 22 0.19 3.13 -8.47
CA VAL A 22 1.43 3.45 -7.75
C VAL A 22 2.57 3.66 -8.73
N SER A 23 2.71 2.81 -9.74
CA SER A 23 3.74 2.96 -10.79
C SER A 23 3.60 4.32 -11.51
N GLU A 24 2.40 4.67 -11.93
CA GLU A 24 2.12 5.96 -12.58
C GLU A 24 2.45 7.14 -11.66
N TRP A 25 2.06 7.05 -10.39
CA TRP A 25 2.33 8.06 -9.39
C TRP A 25 3.83 8.25 -9.13
N LEU A 26 4.59 7.17 -9.02
CA LEU A 26 6.05 7.22 -8.84
C LEU A 26 6.72 7.86 -10.06
N GLN A 27 6.28 7.52 -11.27
CA GLN A 27 6.82 8.09 -12.50
C GLN A 27 6.52 9.58 -12.64
N ALA A 28 5.43 10.04 -12.03
CA ALA A 28 5.04 11.46 -12.01
C ALA A 28 5.73 12.26 -10.89
N GLY A 29 6.63 11.65 -10.12
CA GLY A 29 7.36 12.32 -9.05
C GLY A 29 6.72 12.19 -7.67
N GLY A 30 5.74 11.30 -7.51
CA GLY A 30 5.13 11.02 -6.22
C GLY A 30 6.07 10.25 -5.29
N LEU A 31 5.80 10.30 -3.99
CA LEU A 31 6.53 9.70 -2.87
C LEU A 31 7.93 10.31 -2.67
N VAL A 32 8.81 10.19 -3.63
CA VAL A 32 10.15 10.79 -3.61
C VAL A 32 10.43 11.47 -4.93
N PRO A 33 11.07 12.65 -4.92
CA PRO A 33 11.44 13.33 -6.16
C PRO A 33 12.70 12.73 -6.77
N GLU A 34 12.88 12.97 -8.06
CA GLU A 34 14.13 12.68 -8.78
C GLU A 34 14.53 11.21 -8.72
N ILE A 35 13.57 10.31 -9.01
CA ILE A 35 13.84 8.88 -9.13
C ILE A 35 14.79 8.64 -10.32
N THR A 36 15.92 7.98 -10.06
CA THR A 36 16.89 7.62 -11.09
C THR A 36 16.71 6.21 -11.61
N LEU A 37 16.05 5.34 -10.83
CA LEU A 37 15.76 3.96 -11.21
C LEU A 37 14.44 3.53 -10.57
N LEU A 38 13.56 2.95 -11.35
CA LEU A 38 12.31 2.34 -10.89
C LEU A 38 12.19 0.95 -11.52
N LYS A 39 12.17 -0.08 -10.68
CA LYS A 39 12.03 -1.48 -11.13
C LYS A 39 10.79 -2.11 -10.50
N PRO A 40 9.85 -2.63 -11.30
CA PRO A 40 8.77 -3.45 -10.76
C PRO A 40 9.29 -4.86 -10.44
N GLU A 41 8.62 -5.51 -9.50
CA GLU A 41 8.85 -6.92 -9.15
C GLU A 41 10.32 -7.25 -8.86
N CYS A 42 10.94 -6.49 -7.95
CA CYS A 42 12.36 -6.62 -7.65
C CYS A 42 12.62 -7.62 -6.53
N LYS A 43 13.55 -8.54 -6.76
CA LYS A 43 14.01 -9.49 -5.74
C LYS A 43 15.07 -8.87 -4.85
N HIS A 44 14.99 -9.17 -3.55
CA HIS A 44 16.01 -8.85 -2.56
C HIS A 44 16.14 -10.04 -1.61
N GLY A 45 17.25 -10.78 -1.68
CA GLY A 45 17.39 -12.04 -0.96
C GLY A 45 16.33 -13.06 -1.38
N ALA A 46 15.60 -13.60 -0.41
CA ALA A 46 14.48 -14.50 -0.65
C ALA A 46 13.15 -13.78 -0.90
N SER A 47 13.15 -12.44 -0.83
CA SER A 47 11.97 -11.60 -0.93
C SER A 47 11.76 -11.09 -2.35
N ARG A 48 10.49 -10.81 -2.69
CA ARG A 48 10.13 -10.13 -3.93
C ARG A 48 9.19 -8.99 -3.58
N PHE A 49 9.61 -7.76 -3.89
CA PHE A 49 8.83 -6.55 -3.62
C PHE A 49 8.19 -6.02 -4.89
N ASP A 50 7.08 -5.30 -4.74
CA ASP A 50 6.35 -4.74 -5.88
C ASP A 50 7.17 -3.71 -6.64
N PHE A 51 7.96 -2.88 -5.94
CA PHE A 51 8.82 -1.89 -6.58
C PHE A 51 10.14 -1.73 -5.83
N TYR A 52 11.17 -1.40 -6.60
CA TYR A 52 12.45 -0.93 -6.11
C TYR A 52 12.73 0.43 -6.74
N VAL A 53 13.13 1.40 -5.91
CA VAL A 53 13.34 2.78 -6.31
C VAL A 53 14.72 3.24 -5.85
N GLU A 54 15.46 3.91 -6.73
CA GLU A 54 16.69 4.61 -6.37
C GLU A 54 16.54 6.10 -6.64
N THR A 55 17.09 6.89 -5.72
CA THR A 55 17.38 8.30 -5.90
C THR A 55 18.85 8.51 -5.59
N GLN A 56 19.35 9.75 -5.67
CA GLN A 56 20.74 10.05 -5.28
C GLN A 56 20.97 9.86 -3.78
N GLN A 57 19.92 9.94 -2.95
CA GLN A 57 20.03 9.89 -1.49
C GLN A 57 19.69 8.53 -0.90
N GLN A 58 18.86 7.71 -1.57
CA GLN A 58 18.38 6.48 -0.96
C GLN A 58 18.01 5.40 -1.97
N ARG A 59 17.94 4.17 -1.46
CA ARG A 59 17.42 2.99 -2.14
C ARG A 59 16.23 2.48 -1.32
N MET A 60 15.10 2.22 -1.98
CA MET A 60 13.84 1.93 -1.31
C MET A 60 13.13 0.73 -1.93
N PHE A 61 12.61 -0.14 -1.08
CA PHE A 61 11.65 -1.17 -1.48
C PHE A 61 10.23 -0.74 -1.12
N ILE A 62 9.29 -1.03 -2.00
CA ILE A 62 7.89 -0.67 -1.83
C ILE A 62 7.03 -1.91 -2.03
N GLU A 63 6.12 -2.14 -1.09
CA GLU A 63 5.05 -3.13 -1.20
C GLU A 63 3.72 -2.42 -1.28
N VAL A 64 2.86 -2.86 -2.18
CA VAL A 64 1.55 -2.26 -2.46
C VAL A 64 0.45 -3.21 -2.03
N LYS A 65 -0.55 -2.71 -1.31
CA LYS A 65 -1.73 -3.47 -0.89
C LYS A 65 -2.99 -2.74 -1.33
N GLY A 66 -3.83 -3.40 -2.11
CA GLY A 66 -5.14 -2.86 -2.47
C GLY A 66 -6.13 -3.00 -1.32
N VAL A 67 -6.92 -1.98 -1.09
CA VAL A 67 -7.91 -1.92 0.00
C VAL A 67 -9.27 -1.66 -0.59
N THR A 68 -10.21 -2.59 -0.35
CA THR A 68 -11.58 -2.50 -0.85
C THR A 68 -12.64 -2.57 0.26
N LEU A 69 -12.20 -2.78 1.53
CA LEU A 69 -13.09 -2.88 2.68
C LEU A 69 -13.22 -1.52 3.36
N GLU A 70 -14.46 -1.11 3.60
CA GLU A 70 -14.78 0.14 4.28
C GLU A 70 -15.98 -0.06 5.20
N GLU A 71 -15.93 0.52 6.40
CA GLU A 71 -17.04 0.61 7.34
C GLU A 71 -17.06 2.01 7.96
N ASN A 72 -18.17 2.72 7.81
CA ASN A 72 -18.37 4.04 8.43
C ASN A 72 -17.25 5.05 8.16
N GLY A 73 -16.74 5.08 6.92
CA GLY A 73 -15.67 5.98 6.52
C GLY A 73 -14.26 5.50 6.87
N VAL A 74 -14.12 4.31 7.47
CA VAL A 74 -12.82 3.73 7.83
C VAL A 74 -12.48 2.63 6.83
N ALA A 75 -11.37 2.81 6.11
CA ALA A 75 -10.83 1.76 5.24
C ALA A 75 -10.00 0.78 6.06
N MET A 76 -10.10 -0.51 5.77
CA MET A 76 -9.45 -1.56 6.55
C MET A 76 -8.80 -2.60 5.65
N PHE A 77 -7.70 -3.15 6.13
CA PHE A 77 -6.99 -4.28 5.52
C PHE A 77 -6.48 -5.23 6.61
N PRO A 78 -6.52 -6.55 6.45
CA PRO A 78 -7.02 -7.27 5.28
C PRO A 78 -8.54 -7.50 5.35
N ASP A 79 -9.14 -7.90 4.25
CA ASP A 79 -10.54 -8.35 4.19
C ASP A 79 -10.67 -9.84 4.57
N ALA A 80 -9.58 -10.59 4.50
CA ALA A 80 -9.47 -11.99 4.94
C ALA A 80 -8.07 -12.23 5.53
N PRO A 81 -7.87 -13.25 6.38
CA PRO A 81 -6.55 -13.56 6.94
C PRO A 81 -5.48 -13.71 5.85
N THR A 82 -4.28 -13.15 6.09
CA THR A 82 -3.19 -13.12 5.12
C THR A 82 -1.83 -13.36 5.76
N GLU A 83 -1.37 -14.60 5.76
CA GLU A 83 -0.01 -14.93 6.21
C GLU A 83 1.03 -14.32 5.27
N ARG A 84 0.73 -14.25 3.99
CA ARG A 84 1.59 -13.61 2.99
C ARG A 84 1.77 -12.12 3.28
N GLY A 85 0.72 -11.44 3.72
CA GLY A 85 0.82 -10.03 4.11
C GLY A 85 1.77 -9.81 5.29
N ILE A 86 1.70 -10.68 6.30
CA ILE A 86 2.62 -10.64 7.45
C ILE A 86 4.06 -10.87 6.98
N LYS A 87 4.29 -11.87 6.13
CA LYS A 87 5.62 -12.16 5.58
C LYS A 87 6.19 -10.94 4.85
N HIS A 88 5.40 -10.27 4.02
CA HIS A 88 5.84 -9.07 3.31
C HIS A 88 6.25 -7.94 4.26
N LEU A 89 5.50 -7.74 5.36
CA LEU A 89 5.85 -6.73 6.35
C LEU A 89 7.15 -7.06 7.07
N ASP A 90 7.34 -8.32 7.45
CA ASP A 90 8.58 -8.77 8.10
C ASP A 90 9.78 -8.62 7.15
N GLU A 91 9.58 -8.90 5.87
CA GLU A 91 10.61 -8.73 4.83
C GLU A 91 10.97 -7.25 4.61
N LEU A 92 9.99 -6.35 4.63
CA LEU A 92 10.24 -4.91 4.57
C LEU A 92 11.03 -4.43 5.80
N ALA A 93 10.68 -4.91 6.99
CA ALA A 93 11.43 -4.61 8.20
C ALA A 93 12.88 -5.10 8.10
N GLN A 94 13.09 -6.28 7.51
CA GLN A 94 14.44 -6.79 7.27
C GLN A 94 15.21 -5.91 6.28
N ALA A 95 14.56 -5.41 5.23
CA ALA A 95 15.18 -4.50 4.27
C ALA A 95 15.69 -3.22 4.95
N VAL A 96 14.93 -2.69 5.92
CA VAL A 96 15.38 -1.54 6.73
C VAL A 96 16.65 -1.89 7.51
N ARG A 97 16.70 -3.06 8.14
CA ARG A 97 17.90 -3.53 8.86
C ARG A 97 19.09 -3.72 7.91
N ASP A 98 18.83 -4.05 6.65
CA ASP A 98 19.86 -4.21 5.61
C ASP A 98 20.32 -2.87 5.03
N GLY A 99 19.79 -1.73 5.48
CA GLY A 99 20.22 -0.40 5.08
C GLY A 99 19.40 0.25 3.96
N TYR A 100 18.25 -0.33 3.61
CA TYR A 100 17.34 0.24 2.63
C TYR A 100 16.23 1.05 3.30
N ALA A 101 15.64 1.99 2.58
CA ALA A 101 14.32 2.49 2.95
C ALA A 101 13.27 1.44 2.56
N ALA A 102 12.17 1.40 3.28
CA ALA A 102 11.08 0.48 2.98
C ALA A 102 9.74 1.15 3.26
N THR A 103 8.78 0.94 2.37
CA THR A 103 7.45 1.54 2.45
C THR A 103 6.40 0.52 2.08
N VAL A 104 5.33 0.45 2.86
CA VAL A 104 4.09 -0.22 2.47
C VAL A 104 3.05 0.85 2.14
N ILE A 105 2.42 0.72 0.97
CA ILE A 105 1.40 1.66 0.51
C ILE A 105 0.07 0.92 0.40
N PHE A 106 -0.90 1.37 1.20
CA PHE A 106 -2.28 0.90 1.10
C PHE A 106 -3.02 1.79 0.12
N VAL A 107 -3.39 1.22 -1.01
CA VAL A 107 -4.14 1.90 -2.07
C VAL A 107 -5.62 1.64 -1.84
N ILE A 108 -6.31 2.62 -1.30
CA ILE A 108 -7.74 2.54 -0.98
C ILE A 108 -8.52 2.81 -2.27
N GLN A 109 -9.11 1.75 -2.82
CA GLN A 109 -9.72 1.76 -4.16
C GLN A 109 -11.11 2.41 -4.17
N MET A 110 -11.26 3.49 -3.39
CA MET A 110 -12.49 4.27 -3.26
C MET A 110 -12.15 5.66 -2.75
N ARG A 111 -13.12 6.56 -2.81
CA ARG A 111 -13.05 7.91 -2.28
C ARG A 111 -14.03 8.09 -1.12
N GLY A 112 -13.78 9.03 -0.24
CA GLY A 112 -14.70 9.39 0.84
C GLY A 112 -14.39 8.77 2.19
N VAL A 113 -13.27 8.02 2.30
CA VAL A 113 -12.81 7.53 3.60
C VAL A 113 -12.08 8.63 4.36
N THR A 114 -12.11 8.56 5.69
CA THR A 114 -11.47 9.54 6.57
C THR A 114 -10.23 9.02 7.26
N SER A 115 -10.09 7.68 7.38
CA SER A 115 -8.93 7.04 8.01
C SER A 115 -8.75 5.63 7.49
N PHE A 116 -7.56 5.08 7.74
CA PHE A 116 -7.21 3.70 7.48
C PHE A 116 -6.76 3.03 8.78
N THR A 117 -7.18 1.79 9.02
CA THR A 117 -6.73 1.00 10.17
C THR A 117 -6.54 -0.47 9.75
N PRO A 118 -5.58 -1.19 10.36
CA PRO A 118 -5.52 -2.64 10.17
C PRO A 118 -6.76 -3.30 10.76
N ASN A 119 -7.25 -4.33 10.08
CA ASN A 119 -8.48 -5.03 10.47
C ASN A 119 -8.17 -6.10 11.52
N ARG A 120 -8.13 -5.69 12.80
CA ARG A 120 -7.81 -6.56 13.92
C ARG A 120 -8.83 -7.67 14.13
N ARG A 121 -10.10 -7.42 13.81
CA ARG A 121 -11.16 -8.42 13.94
C ARG A 121 -10.95 -9.59 12.99
N THR A 122 -10.43 -9.33 11.82
CA THR A 122 -10.19 -10.36 10.80
C THR A 122 -8.84 -11.05 10.99
N HIS A 123 -7.79 -10.29 11.32
CA HIS A 123 -6.43 -10.84 11.46
C HIS A 123 -5.59 -9.99 12.40
N ALA A 124 -5.69 -10.25 13.69
CA ALA A 124 -4.94 -9.51 14.71
C ALA A 124 -3.42 -9.59 14.49
N ALA A 125 -2.92 -10.74 14.04
CA ALA A 125 -1.50 -10.94 13.77
C ALA A 125 -0.98 -10.02 12.65
N PHE A 126 -1.80 -9.69 11.65
CA PHE A 126 -1.43 -8.70 10.63
C PHE A 126 -1.28 -7.30 11.24
N ALA A 127 -2.21 -6.89 12.09
CA ALA A 127 -2.13 -5.60 12.78
C ALA A 127 -0.87 -5.48 13.63
N GLU A 128 -0.51 -6.55 14.33
CA GLU A 128 0.71 -6.62 15.13
C GLU A 128 1.96 -6.55 14.25
N ALA A 129 1.96 -7.26 13.12
CA ALA A 129 3.06 -7.21 12.15
C ALA A 129 3.24 -5.81 11.55
N LEU A 130 2.14 -5.12 11.26
CA LEU A 130 2.18 -3.75 10.74
C LEU A 130 2.78 -2.79 11.77
N GLN A 131 2.40 -2.95 13.03
CA GLN A 131 2.95 -2.16 14.12
C GLN A 131 4.45 -2.42 14.31
N ARG A 132 4.88 -3.69 14.29
CA ARG A 132 6.31 -4.05 14.36
C ARG A 132 7.10 -3.47 13.20
N ALA A 133 6.56 -3.55 11.99
CA ALA A 133 7.21 -3.00 10.80
C ALA A 133 7.41 -1.49 10.92
N GLN A 134 6.38 -0.77 11.35
CA GLN A 134 6.46 0.67 11.58
C GLN A 134 7.53 1.01 12.63
N GLN A 135 7.55 0.29 13.74
CA GLN A 135 8.55 0.46 14.79
C GLN A 135 9.98 0.16 14.30
N ALA A 136 10.13 -0.75 13.34
CA ALA A 136 11.42 -1.08 12.72
C ALA A 136 11.88 -0.04 11.71
N GLY A 137 11.05 0.93 11.34
CA GLY A 137 11.38 1.99 10.39
C GLY A 137 10.72 1.88 9.03
N VAL A 138 9.80 0.93 8.83
CA VAL A 138 9.00 0.85 7.61
C VAL A 138 7.99 2.00 7.60
N GLN A 139 7.97 2.76 6.52
CA GLN A 139 6.97 3.81 6.32
C GLN A 139 5.64 3.18 5.94
N VAL A 140 4.58 3.55 6.66
CA VAL A 140 3.21 3.07 6.40
C VAL A 140 2.39 4.22 5.85
N LEU A 141 1.94 4.10 4.61
CA LEU A 141 1.16 5.12 3.91
C LEU A 141 -0.14 4.54 3.39
N ALA A 142 -1.17 5.38 3.36
CA ALA A 142 -2.46 5.07 2.75
C ALA A 142 -2.88 6.26 1.89
N TYR A 143 -3.41 5.95 0.71
CA TYR A 143 -3.94 6.95 -0.24
C TYR A 143 -5.29 6.49 -0.72
N ASP A 144 -6.25 7.41 -0.82
CA ASP A 144 -7.49 7.13 -1.52
C ASP A 144 -7.30 7.23 -3.04
N CYS A 145 -8.35 6.98 -3.78
CA CYS A 145 -8.32 7.04 -5.23
C CYS A 145 -9.53 7.82 -5.76
N ASP A 146 -9.33 8.51 -6.86
CA ASP A 146 -10.42 8.98 -7.69
C ASP A 146 -10.86 7.83 -8.58
N VAL A 147 -12.11 7.42 -8.43
CA VAL A 147 -12.67 6.22 -9.08
C VAL A 147 -13.81 6.62 -10.01
N THR A 148 -13.70 6.20 -11.26
CA THR A 148 -14.81 6.23 -12.23
C THR A 148 -15.13 4.78 -12.63
N PRO A 149 -16.24 4.51 -13.36
CA PRO A 149 -16.56 3.14 -13.77
C PRO A 149 -15.45 2.41 -14.54
N ASP A 150 -14.56 3.14 -15.19
CA ASP A 150 -13.54 2.59 -16.08
C ASP A 150 -12.12 3.11 -15.77
N SER A 151 -11.92 3.90 -14.71
CA SER A 151 -10.60 4.45 -14.39
C SER A 151 -10.35 4.55 -12.89
N LEU A 152 -9.06 4.60 -12.54
CA LEU A 152 -8.58 4.76 -11.18
C LEU A 152 -7.30 5.59 -11.22
N CYS A 153 -7.20 6.59 -10.35
CA CYS A 153 -5.93 7.29 -10.12
C CYS A 153 -5.75 7.58 -8.64
N LEU A 154 -4.50 7.65 -8.20
CA LEU A 154 -4.17 7.91 -6.79
C LEU A 154 -4.62 9.31 -6.40
N GLY A 155 -5.27 9.44 -5.26
CA GLY A 155 -5.82 10.68 -4.74
C GLY A 155 -4.97 11.29 -3.63
N LYS A 156 -5.59 11.49 -2.47
CA LYS A 156 -4.92 12.13 -1.32
C LYS A 156 -4.47 11.11 -0.28
N GLN A 157 -3.49 11.50 0.50
CA GLN A 157 -3.03 10.72 1.65
C GLN A 157 -4.11 10.67 2.72
N ILE A 158 -4.31 9.48 3.28
CA ILE A 158 -5.32 9.22 4.31
C ILE A 158 -4.58 8.90 5.62
N PRO A 159 -5.01 9.47 6.77
CA PRO A 159 -4.39 9.16 8.06
C PRO A 159 -4.47 7.67 8.39
N CYS A 160 -3.36 7.11 8.88
CA CYS A 160 -3.27 5.72 9.32
C CYS A 160 -3.34 5.65 10.83
N CYS A 161 -4.30 4.89 11.35
CA CYS A 161 -4.45 4.61 12.79
C CYS A 161 -3.97 3.18 13.03
N ILE A 162 -2.69 3.04 13.38
CA ILE A 162 -2.03 1.73 13.53
C ILE A 162 -2.14 1.23 14.98
#